data_440c6004c67722719281f093c04063f1
#
_entry.id   440c6004c67722719281f093c04063f1
#
_cell.length_a   1.000
_cell.length_b   1.000
_cell.length_c   1.000
_cell.angle_alpha   90.00
_cell.angle_beta   90.00
_cell.angle_gamma   90.00
#
_symmetry.space_group_name_H-M   'P 1'
#
loop_
_entity.id
_entity.type
_entity.pdbx_description
1 polymer ?
#
loop_
_entity_poly.entity_id
_entity_poly.type
_entity_poly.pdbx_seq_one_letter_code
_entity_poly.pdbx_strand_id
1 'polypeptide(L)'
;MDISRIRALRGPNLWTRQTAIEAIVRCEPDERAIDSQPEFEATLRERFPQLDPWPRLPEGMSLAHALKRVALAFQAHAGCPVSFARCTETVEPGTYQVVVEYTEEAVGRAAFDAAVRLIAAVRAHESQPFDLATVLAPLLSPIHL
;
A
#
# COMPACT_ATOMS: atom_id res chain seq x y z
N MET A 1 -6.90 9.02 6.58
CA MET A 1 -6.09 8.98 5.34
C MET A 1 -7.03 9.15 4.14
N ASP A 2 -6.72 10.07 3.29
CA ASP A 2 -7.54 10.39 2.13
C ASP A 2 -6.69 10.32 0.86
N ILE A 3 -7.20 9.60 -0.15
CA ILE A 3 -6.53 9.44 -1.43
C ILE A 3 -7.26 10.35 -2.42
N SER A 4 -6.64 11.46 -2.78
CA SER A 4 -7.29 12.46 -3.62
C SER A 4 -7.01 12.29 -5.11
N ARG A 5 -6.02 11.49 -5.48
CA ARG A 5 -5.61 11.34 -6.87
C ARG A 5 -4.84 10.03 -7.04
N ILE A 6 -5.26 9.24 -8.02
CA ILE A 6 -4.54 8.02 -8.42
C ILE A 6 -4.45 8.04 -9.93
N ARG A 7 -3.24 7.87 -10.46
CA ARG A 7 -3.04 7.78 -11.90
C ARG A 7 -1.91 6.82 -12.25
N ALA A 8 -2.01 6.21 -13.42
CA ALA A 8 -0.94 5.39 -13.95
C ALA A 8 0.05 6.28 -14.71
N LEU A 9 1.33 6.09 -14.44
CA LEU A 9 2.41 6.75 -15.14
C LEU A 9 3.06 5.77 -16.09
N ARG A 10 3.26 6.19 -17.33
CA ARG A 10 4.00 5.38 -18.29
C ARG A 10 5.48 5.43 -17.96
N GLY A 11 6.19 4.37 -18.26
CA GLY A 11 7.64 4.37 -18.20
C GLY A 11 8.27 4.78 -19.52
N PRO A 12 9.43 5.44 -19.51
CA PRO A 12 10.04 6.03 -18.33
C PRO A 12 9.31 7.29 -17.88
N ASN A 13 9.41 7.60 -16.59
CA ASN A 13 8.80 8.78 -15.99
C ASN A 13 9.81 9.46 -15.07
N LEU A 14 9.38 10.48 -14.31
CA LEU A 14 10.28 11.24 -13.43
C LEU A 14 10.89 10.41 -12.30
N TRP A 15 10.30 9.26 -11.96
CA TRP A 15 10.66 8.49 -10.79
C TRP A 15 11.40 7.20 -11.12
N THR A 16 10.98 6.55 -12.20
CA THR A 16 11.48 5.23 -12.57
C THR A 16 11.39 5.04 -14.10
N ARG A 17 12.13 4.06 -14.60
CA ARG A 17 12.05 3.68 -16.02
C ARG A 17 10.87 2.76 -16.30
N GLN A 18 10.24 2.27 -15.26
CA GLN A 18 9.09 1.35 -15.35
C GLN A 18 7.79 2.12 -15.24
N THR A 19 6.70 1.44 -15.58
CA THR A 19 5.37 1.96 -15.31
C THR A 19 5.13 2.01 -13.80
N ALA A 20 4.35 2.98 -13.36
CA ALA A 20 4.10 3.19 -11.94
C ALA A 20 2.71 3.76 -11.70
N ILE A 21 2.21 3.59 -10.49
CA ILE A 21 1.03 4.28 -9.99
C ILE A 21 1.51 5.44 -9.14
N GLU A 22 0.97 6.61 -9.37
CA GLU A 22 1.18 7.78 -8.52
C GLU A 22 -0.12 8.09 -7.80
N ALA A 23 -0.03 8.28 -6.50
CA ALA A 23 -1.17 8.67 -5.68
C ALA A 23 -0.79 9.84 -4.78
N ILE A 24 -1.75 10.72 -4.53
CA ILE A 24 -1.61 11.79 -3.55
C ILE A 24 -2.39 11.37 -2.32
N VAL A 25 -1.69 11.23 -1.20
CA VAL A 25 -2.24 10.71 0.05
C VAL A 25 -2.17 11.80 1.11
N ARG A 26 -3.31 12.14 1.67
CA ARG A 26 -3.41 13.11 2.75
C ARG A 26 -3.60 12.38 4.06
N CYS A 27 -2.70 12.62 4.99
CA CYS A 27 -2.75 12.03 6.33
C CYS A 27 -3.21 13.07 7.35
N GLU A 28 -4.13 12.67 8.24
CA GLU A 28 -4.50 13.47 9.38
C GLU A 28 -3.30 13.55 10.35
N PRO A 29 -3.28 14.53 11.29
CA PRO A 29 -2.12 14.69 12.17
C PRO A 29 -1.71 13.43 12.92
N ASP A 30 -2.66 12.62 13.35
CA ASP A 30 -2.38 11.36 14.06
C ASP A 30 -1.89 10.24 13.12
N GLU A 31 -2.00 10.45 11.81
CA GLU A 31 -1.58 9.49 10.79
C GLU A 31 -0.20 9.80 10.21
N ARG A 32 0.38 10.95 10.57
CA ARG A 32 1.68 11.38 10.04
C ARG A 32 2.85 10.66 10.69
N ALA A 33 2.64 10.17 11.91
CA ALA A 33 3.60 9.34 12.61
C ALA A 33 2.82 8.34 13.45
N ILE A 34 2.98 7.05 13.16
CA ILE A 34 2.26 6.00 13.88
C ILE A 34 3.08 5.62 15.11
N ASP A 35 2.56 5.95 16.30
CA ASP A 35 3.29 5.73 17.55
C ASP A 35 3.23 4.29 18.04
N SER A 36 2.22 3.52 17.64
CA SER A 36 2.03 2.14 18.08
C SER A 36 2.33 1.13 16.96
N GLN A 37 3.47 1.29 16.31
CA GLN A 37 3.87 0.44 15.18
C GLN A 37 3.86 -1.05 15.47
N PRO A 38 4.37 -1.54 16.62
CA PRO A 38 4.35 -2.97 16.88
C PRO A 38 2.93 -3.55 16.92
N GLU A 39 1.98 -2.82 17.50
CA GLU A 39 0.59 -3.24 17.54
C GLU A 39 -0.05 -3.21 16.15
N PHE A 40 0.25 -2.17 15.38
CA PHE A 40 -0.25 -2.04 14.02
C PHE A 40 0.26 -3.16 13.14
N GLU A 41 1.57 -3.45 13.18
CA GLU A 41 2.15 -4.58 12.45
C GLU A 41 1.54 -5.91 12.87
N ALA A 42 1.39 -6.13 14.18
CA ALA A 42 0.82 -7.37 14.70
C ALA A 42 -0.61 -7.56 14.20
N THR A 43 -1.40 -6.50 14.18
CA THR A 43 -2.76 -6.56 13.68
C THR A 43 -2.81 -6.86 12.19
N LEU A 44 -1.92 -6.26 11.40
CA LEU A 44 -1.83 -6.56 9.97
C LEU A 44 -1.50 -8.03 9.74
N ARG A 45 -0.52 -8.56 10.46
CA ARG A 45 -0.12 -9.97 10.35
C ARG A 45 -1.23 -10.92 10.76
N GLU A 46 -1.96 -10.57 11.82
CA GLU A 46 -3.08 -11.37 12.29
C GLU A 46 -4.19 -11.43 11.26
N ARG A 47 -4.48 -10.31 10.62
CA ARG A 47 -5.55 -10.23 9.63
C ARG A 47 -5.20 -10.89 8.31
N PHE A 48 -3.92 -10.92 7.97
CA PHE A 48 -3.50 -11.54 6.72
C PHE A 48 -2.18 -12.28 6.90
N PRO A 49 -2.22 -13.45 7.59
CA PRO A 49 -1.01 -14.23 7.85
C PRO A 49 -0.35 -14.79 6.58
N GLN A 50 -1.08 -14.86 5.48
CA GLN A 50 -0.57 -15.39 4.22
C GLN A 50 0.52 -14.51 3.61
N LEU A 51 0.58 -13.25 4.00
CA LEU A 51 1.59 -12.32 3.51
C LEU A 51 2.83 -12.40 4.39
N ASP A 52 3.64 -13.41 4.16
CA ASP A 52 4.87 -13.64 4.92
C ASP A 52 6.05 -13.74 3.94
N PRO A 53 7.14 -13.00 4.15
CA PRO A 53 7.39 -12.09 5.28
C PRO A 53 6.67 -10.74 5.13
N TRP A 54 6.13 -10.25 6.23
CA TRP A 54 5.52 -8.93 6.27
C TRP A 54 6.59 -7.84 6.15
N PRO A 55 6.28 -6.72 5.46
CA PRO A 55 7.21 -5.61 5.39
C PRO A 55 7.41 -4.98 6.78
N ARG A 56 8.61 -4.52 7.04
CA ARG A 56 8.88 -3.78 8.27
C ARG A 56 8.27 -2.38 8.19
N LEU A 57 7.65 -1.98 9.29
CA LEU A 57 7.07 -0.65 9.44
C LEU A 57 7.78 0.05 10.61
N PRO A 58 8.88 0.79 10.36
CA PRO A 58 9.60 1.47 11.42
C PRO A 58 8.73 2.44 12.21
N GLU A 59 9.04 2.59 13.49
CA GLU A 59 8.35 3.52 14.37
C GLU A 59 8.43 4.96 13.83
N GLY A 60 7.35 5.71 14.00
CA GLY A 60 7.29 7.09 13.51
C GLY A 60 6.96 7.23 12.03
N MET A 61 6.74 6.13 11.33
CA MET A 61 6.39 6.14 9.92
C MET A 61 4.98 6.68 9.72
N SER A 62 4.77 7.45 8.64
CA SER A 62 3.43 7.88 8.28
C SER A 62 2.61 6.73 7.70
N LEU A 63 1.28 6.85 7.73
CA LEU A 63 0.42 5.86 7.07
C LEU A 63 0.68 5.79 5.57
N ALA A 64 1.07 6.89 4.95
CA ALA A 64 1.42 6.90 3.53
C ALA A 64 2.62 5.99 3.22
N HIS A 65 3.64 6.01 4.08
CA HIS A 65 4.78 5.11 3.96
C HIS A 65 4.38 3.65 4.19
N ALA A 66 3.52 3.41 5.18
CA ALA A 66 2.99 2.07 5.44
C ALA A 66 2.20 1.55 4.23
N LEU A 67 1.36 2.39 3.66
CA LEU A 67 0.59 2.08 2.45
C LEU A 67 1.51 1.64 1.31
N LYS A 68 2.56 2.39 1.06
CA LYS A 68 3.55 2.06 0.05
C LYS A 68 4.14 0.66 0.26
N ARG A 69 4.54 0.35 1.48
CA ARG A 69 5.17 -0.94 1.80
C ARG A 69 4.21 -2.11 1.68
N VAL A 70 2.98 -1.93 2.13
CA VAL A 70 1.95 -2.97 2.03
C VAL A 70 1.58 -3.22 0.57
N ALA A 71 1.45 -2.16 -0.23
CA ALA A 71 1.16 -2.30 -1.65
C ALA A 71 2.24 -3.08 -2.39
N LEU A 72 3.52 -2.83 -2.09
CA LEU A 72 4.62 -3.60 -2.66
C LEU A 72 4.54 -5.07 -2.26
N ALA A 73 4.26 -5.33 -0.99
CA ALA A 73 4.16 -6.70 -0.48
C ALA A 73 3.02 -7.47 -1.15
N PHE A 74 1.89 -6.81 -1.40
CA PHE A 74 0.78 -7.45 -2.08
C PHE A 74 1.10 -7.79 -3.53
N GLN A 75 1.83 -6.93 -4.24
CA GLN A 75 2.27 -7.25 -5.60
C GLN A 75 3.22 -8.45 -5.60
N ALA A 76 4.16 -8.50 -4.68
CA ALA A 76 5.07 -9.63 -4.54
C ALA A 76 4.30 -10.93 -4.24
N HIS A 77 3.32 -10.86 -3.36
CA HIS A 77 2.48 -12.01 -3.03
C HIS A 77 1.68 -12.50 -4.24
N ALA A 78 1.28 -11.60 -5.11
CA ALA A 78 0.57 -11.93 -6.34
C ALA A 78 1.49 -12.49 -7.44
N GLY A 79 2.78 -12.63 -7.18
CA GLY A 79 3.73 -13.12 -8.16
C GLY A 79 4.25 -12.05 -9.11
N CYS A 80 4.00 -10.79 -8.82
CA CYS A 80 4.45 -9.65 -9.64
C CYS A 80 5.35 -8.72 -8.81
N PRO A 81 6.50 -9.21 -8.30
CA PRO A 81 7.36 -8.39 -7.47
C PRO A 81 7.93 -7.21 -8.24
N VAL A 82 7.96 -6.07 -7.58
CA VAL A 82 8.59 -4.85 -8.09
C VAL A 82 9.51 -4.29 -7.01
N SER A 83 10.53 -3.56 -7.43
CA SER A 83 11.58 -3.14 -6.51
C SER A 83 11.50 -1.67 -6.13
N PHE A 84 10.74 -0.86 -6.86
CA PHE A 84 10.72 0.57 -6.63
C PHE A 84 9.36 1.05 -6.09
N ALA A 85 9.43 1.77 -4.98
CA ALA A 85 8.35 2.58 -4.49
C ALA A 85 8.94 3.75 -3.73
N ARG A 86 8.26 4.87 -3.74
CA ARG A 86 8.71 6.10 -3.09
C ARG A 86 7.52 6.79 -2.44
N CYS A 87 7.77 7.33 -1.26
CA CYS A 87 6.81 8.16 -0.56
C CYS A 87 7.55 9.43 -0.14
N THR A 88 7.07 10.58 -0.59
CA THR A 88 7.71 11.87 -0.34
C THR A 88 6.65 12.86 0.15
N GLU A 89 6.92 13.49 1.29
CA GLU A 89 6.05 14.56 1.75
C GLU A 89 6.17 15.75 0.81
N THR A 90 5.03 16.32 0.43
CA THR A 90 4.98 17.50 -0.44
C THR A 90 5.22 18.77 0.37
N VAL A 91 5.17 19.93 -0.30
CA VAL A 91 5.27 21.22 0.40
C VAL A 91 4.12 21.47 1.37
N GLU A 92 3.00 20.77 1.19
CA GLU A 92 1.87 20.83 2.10
C GLU A 92 2.04 19.76 3.18
N PRO A 93 2.20 20.14 4.47
CA PRO A 93 2.40 19.17 5.54
C PRO A 93 1.29 18.14 5.61
N GLY A 94 1.68 16.88 5.76
CA GLY A 94 0.74 15.77 5.86
C GLY A 94 0.22 15.27 4.52
N THR A 95 0.65 15.86 3.42
CA THR A 95 0.30 15.42 2.06
C THR A 95 1.52 14.77 1.44
N TYR A 96 1.34 13.54 0.98
CA TYR A 96 2.43 12.71 0.46
C TYR A 96 2.17 12.32 -0.98
N GLN A 97 3.24 12.27 -1.76
CA GLN A 97 3.22 11.67 -3.08
C GLN A 97 3.76 10.26 -2.95
N VAL A 98 2.95 9.29 -3.33
CA VAL A 98 3.31 7.87 -3.28
C VAL A 98 3.40 7.36 -4.70
N VAL A 99 4.55 6.78 -5.05
CA VAL A 99 4.80 6.20 -6.36
C VAL A 99 5.18 4.74 -6.16
N VAL A 100 4.46 3.84 -6.83
CA VAL A 100 4.70 2.39 -6.72
C VAL A 100 4.76 1.82 -8.13
N GLU A 101 5.88 1.19 -8.46
CA GLU A 101 6.02 0.48 -9.74
C GLU A 101 5.02 -0.66 -9.84
N TYR A 102 4.67 -1.02 -11.08
CA TYR A 102 3.90 -2.23 -11.33
C TYR A 102 4.41 -2.90 -12.62
N THR A 103 4.18 -4.20 -12.71
CA THR A 103 4.45 -4.96 -13.92
C THR A 103 3.19 -5.04 -14.76
N GLU A 104 2.06 -5.31 -14.12
CA GLU A 104 0.74 -5.32 -14.73
C GLU A 104 -0.15 -4.30 -14.01
N GLU A 105 -0.76 -3.40 -14.77
CA GLU A 105 -1.55 -2.30 -14.20
C GLU A 105 -2.69 -2.81 -13.33
N ALA A 106 -3.40 -3.85 -13.79
CA ALA A 106 -4.52 -4.40 -13.02
C ALA A 106 -4.07 -4.92 -11.65
N VAL A 107 -2.92 -5.59 -11.59
CA VAL A 107 -2.36 -6.11 -10.34
C VAL A 107 -1.89 -4.96 -9.46
N GLY A 108 -1.20 -3.98 -10.03
CA GLY A 108 -0.71 -2.82 -9.28
C GLY A 108 -1.85 -2.02 -8.65
N ARG A 109 -2.91 -1.76 -9.42
CA ARG A 109 -4.07 -1.03 -8.92
C ARG A 109 -4.82 -1.82 -7.85
N ALA A 110 -5.01 -3.12 -8.05
CA ALA A 110 -5.69 -3.97 -7.08
C ALA A 110 -4.88 -4.09 -5.77
N ALA A 111 -3.56 -4.20 -5.86
CA ALA A 111 -2.69 -4.25 -4.69
C ALA A 111 -2.74 -2.94 -3.91
N PHE A 112 -2.72 -1.81 -4.61
CA PHE A 112 -2.82 -0.50 -3.99
C PHE A 112 -4.16 -0.34 -3.27
N ASP A 113 -5.26 -0.66 -3.94
CA ASP A 113 -6.60 -0.57 -3.37
C ASP A 113 -6.76 -1.48 -2.15
N ALA A 114 -6.26 -2.71 -2.23
CA ALA A 114 -6.28 -3.65 -1.12
C ALA A 114 -5.49 -3.11 0.08
N ALA A 115 -4.33 -2.51 -0.16
CA ALA A 115 -3.52 -1.91 0.89
C ALA A 115 -4.25 -0.76 1.59
N VAL A 116 -4.89 0.11 0.82
CA VAL A 116 -5.69 1.22 1.37
C VAL A 116 -6.79 0.67 2.27
N ARG A 117 -7.54 -0.31 1.79
CA ARG A 117 -8.66 -0.89 2.54
C ARG A 117 -8.21 -1.60 3.80
N LEU A 118 -7.13 -2.36 3.72
CA LEU A 118 -6.60 -3.07 4.88
C LEU A 118 -6.16 -2.10 5.98
N ILE A 119 -5.40 -1.08 5.60
CA ILE A 119 -4.92 -0.08 6.55
C ILE A 119 -6.09 0.68 7.18
N ALA A 120 -7.09 1.06 6.38
CA ALA A 120 -8.25 1.74 6.88
C ALA A 120 -9.04 0.87 7.87
N ALA A 121 -9.22 -0.41 7.57
CA ALA A 121 -9.93 -1.35 8.44
C ALA A 121 -9.19 -1.56 9.76
N VAL A 122 -7.87 -1.69 9.72
CA VAL A 122 -7.06 -1.85 10.93
C VAL A 122 -7.11 -0.59 11.79
N ARG A 123 -7.03 0.58 11.17
CA ARG A 123 -7.09 1.86 11.89
C ARG A 123 -8.45 2.11 12.52
N ALA A 124 -9.51 1.68 11.88
CA ALA A 124 -10.87 1.82 12.39
C ALA A 124 -11.21 0.78 13.47
N HIS A 125 -10.30 -0.14 13.77
CA HIS A 125 -10.53 -1.25 14.71
C HIS A 125 -11.80 -2.04 14.36
N GLU A 126 -12.05 -2.23 13.07
CA GLU A 126 -13.24 -2.96 12.63
C GLU A 126 -13.18 -4.41 13.11
N SER A 127 -14.20 -4.80 13.88
CA SER A 127 -14.32 -6.17 14.38
C SER A 127 -14.79 -7.14 13.30
N GLN A 128 -15.54 -6.62 12.33
CA GLN A 128 -15.92 -7.41 11.16
C GLN A 128 -14.72 -7.54 10.26
N PRO A 129 -14.34 -8.75 9.89
CA PRO A 129 -13.24 -8.90 8.95
C PRO A 129 -13.68 -8.28 7.64
N PHE A 130 -12.96 -7.28 7.24
CA PHE A 130 -12.85 -6.87 5.87
C PHE A 130 -12.55 -8.15 5.10
N ASP A 131 -13.36 -8.49 4.09
CA ASP A 131 -13.13 -9.73 3.33
C ASP A 131 -11.95 -9.53 2.39
N LEU A 132 -10.78 -9.61 2.98
CA LEU A 132 -9.52 -9.44 2.28
C LEU A 132 -9.36 -10.50 1.20
N ALA A 133 -9.90 -11.70 1.44
CA ALA A 133 -9.84 -12.77 0.46
C ALA A 133 -10.56 -12.39 -0.83
N THR A 134 -11.74 -11.79 -0.73
CA THR A 134 -12.49 -11.32 -1.92
C THR A 134 -11.74 -10.20 -2.62
N VAL A 135 -11.19 -9.23 -1.87
CA VAL A 135 -10.46 -8.11 -2.46
C VAL A 135 -9.17 -8.58 -3.14
N LEU A 136 -8.52 -9.59 -2.57
CA LEU A 136 -7.28 -10.12 -3.10
C LEU A 136 -7.49 -11.26 -4.10
N ALA A 137 -8.70 -11.75 -4.29
CA ALA A 137 -8.97 -12.82 -5.24
C ALA A 137 -8.40 -12.55 -6.63
N PRO A 138 -8.55 -11.33 -7.20
CA PRO A 138 -7.93 -11.02 -8.48
C PRO A 138 -6.41 -11.09 -8.46
N LEU A 139 -5.78 -10.85 -7.30
CA LEU A 139 -4.33 -10.91 -7.14
C LEU A 139 -3.83 -12.35 -6.97
N LEU A 140 -4.68 -13.23 -6.47
CA LEU A 140 -4.34 -14.62 -6.20
C LEU A 140 -4.69 -15.54 -7.37
N SER A 141 -5.48 -15.05 -8.30
CA SER A 141 -5.83 -15.83 -9.48
C SER A 141 -4.61 -15.97 -10.38
N PRO A 142 -4.37 -17.16 -10.96
CA PRO A 142 -3.28 -17.34 -11.92
C PRO A 142 -3.66 -16.67 -13.25
N ILE A 143 -3.65 -15.36 -13.25
CA ILE A 143 -3.95 -14.54 -14.43
C ILE A 143 -2.86 -14.70 -15.48
N HIS A 144 -1.82 -15.42 -15.14
CA HIS A 144 -0.60 -15.49 -15.91
C HIS A 144 -0.48 -16.79 -16.68
N LEU A 145 -1.57 -17.46 -16.85
CA LEU A 145 -1.59 -18.65 -17.70
C LEU A 145 -1.54 -18.29 -19.15
#